data_0e6dd2819d7cf6d1ba2c6d5c450885cf
#
_entry.id   0e6dd2819d7cf6d1ba2c6d5c450885cf
#
_cell.length_a   1.000
_cell.length_b   1.000
_cell.length_c   1.000
_cell.angle_alpha   90.00
_cell.angle_beta   90.00
_cell.angle_gamma   90.00
#
_symmetry.space_group_name_H-M   'P 1'
#
loop_
_entity.id
_entity.type
_entity.pdbx_description
1 polymer ?
#
loop_
_entity_poly.entity_id
_entity_poly.type
_entity_poly.pdbx_seq_one_letter_code
_entity_poly.pdbx_strand_id
1 'polypeptide(L)'
;MDKDYKSRTQKKNEDRALQRLGEQLVALSSSQLESMELPDELLTAIEFARKIRQHGARRRQIRYIGALMRHIDPQPIETALDRLRS
;
A
#
# COMPACT_ATOMS: atom_id res chain seq x y z
N MET A 1 15.35 -7.67 -25.26
CA MET A 1 16.19 -6.62 -24.80
C MET A 1 15.41 -5.46 -24.29
N ASP A 2 14.61 -4.87 -25.13
CA ASP A 2 13.79 -3.76 -24.72
C ASP A 2 12.86 -4.10 -23.59
N LYS A 3 12.48 -5.35 -23.47
CA LYS A 3 11.62 -5.82 -22.39
C LYS A 3 12.25 -5.59 -21.03
N ASP A 4 13.52 -5.93 -20.89
CA ASP A 4 14.19 -5.81 -19.60
C ASP A 4 14.34 -4.35 -19.17
N TYR A 5 14.69 -3.52 -20.11
CA TYR A 5 14.84 -2.09 -19.85
C TYR A 5 13.50 -1.48 -19.45
N LYS A 6 12.48 -1.78 -20.24
CA LYS A 6 11.14 -1.29 -19.98
C LYS A 6 10.61 -1.81 -18.65
N SER A 7 10.93 -3.06 -18.33
CA SER A 7 10.49 -3.68 -17.09
C SER A 7 11.04 -2.98 -15.86
N ARG A 8 12.28 -2.54 -15.90
CA ARG A 8 12.87 -1.85 -14.76
C ARG A 8 12.15 -0.54 -14.44
N THR A 9 11.89 0.24 -15.48
CA THR A 9 11.22 1.51 -15.30
C THR A 9 9.79 1.33 -14.81
N GLN A 10 9.06 0.39 -15.40
CA GLN A 10 7.71 0.09 -14.99
C GLN A 10 7.65 -0.43 -13.58
N LYS A 11 8.56 -1.33 -13.23
CA LYS A 11 8.59 -1.90 -11.89
C LYS A 11 8.84 -0.82 -10.84
N LYS A 12 9.76 0.10 -11.13
CA LYS A 12 10.05 1.19 -10.20
C LYS A 12 8.86 2.10 -10.00
N ASN A 13 8.15 2.41 -11.09
CA ASN A 13 6.95 3.24 -11.02
C ASN A 13 5.83 2.55 -10.28
N GLU A 14 5.67 1.25 -10.49
CA GLU A 14 4.67 0.46 -9.80
C GLU A 14 4.96 0.40 -8.31
N ASP A 15 6.23 0.24 -7.94
CA ASP A 15 6.64 0.21 -6.54
C ASP A 15 6.28 1.52 -5.84
N ARG A 16 6.55 2.64 -6.49
CA ARG A 16 6.22 3.95 -5.94
C ARG A 16 4.73 4.13 -5.80
N ALA A 17 3.97 3.68 -6.78
CA ALA A 17 2.52 3.76 -6.73
C ALA A 17 1.97 2.93 -5.58
N LEU A 18 2.50 1.73 -5.39
CA LEU A 18 2.08 0.86 -4.29
C LEU A 18 2.46 1.45 -2.94
N GLN A 19 3.62 2.09 -2.84
CA GLN A 19 4.02 2.75 -1.60
C GLN A 19 3.10 3.92 -1.26
N ARG A 20 2.72 4.70 -2.26
CA ARG A 20 1.76 5.79 -2.05
C ARG A 20 0.42 5.26 -1.58
N LEU A 21 0.00 4.16 -2.19
CA LEU A 21 -1.24 3.52 -1.79
C LEU A 21 -1.15 3.06 -0.34
N GLY A 22 0.00 2.49 0.04
CA GLY A 22 0.24 2.08 1.41
C GLY A 22 0.16 3.26 2.39
N GLU A 23 0.74 4.38 2.02
CA GLU A 23 0.68 5.59 2.84
C GLU A 23 -0.76 6.07 3.04
N GLN A 24 -1.55 6.01 1.98
CA GLN A 24 -2.95 6.38 2.07
C GLN A 24 -3.71 5.46 3.00
N LEU A 25 -3.44 4.16 2.94
CA LEU A 25 -4.09 3.18 3.81
C LEU A 25 -3.71 3.40 5.26
N VAL A 26 -2.44 3.70 5.53
CA VAL A 26 -1.98 3.95 6.89
C VAL A 26 -2.64 5.19 7.49
N ALA A 27 -3.02 6.15 6.66
CA ALA A 27 -3.65 7.38 7.10
C ALA A 27 -5.15 7.23 7.41
N LEU A 28 -5.75 6.12 7.03
CA LEU A 28 -7.18 5.89 7.25
C LEU A 28 -7.47 5.55 8.71
N SER A 29 -8.71 5.80 9.13
CA SER A 29 -9.16 5.38 10.45
C SER A 29 -9.40 3.87 10.47
N SER A 30 -9.51 3.31 11.69
CA SER A 30 -9.79 1.89 11.84
C SER A 30 -11.10 1.51 11.19
N SER A 31 -12.13 2.36 11.34
CA SER A 31 -13.44 2.11 10.73
C SER A 31 -13.34 2.03 9.22
N GLN A 32 -12.59 2.95 8.62
CA GLN A 32 -12.43 2.98 7.18
C GLN A 32 -11.69 1.75 6.68
N LEU A 33 -10.66 1.32 7.40
CA LEU A 33 -9.91 0.13 7.04
C LEU A 33 -10.78 -1.11 7.10
N GLU A 34 -11.61 -1.22 8.14
CA GLU A 34 -12.50 -2.36 8.28
C GLU A 34 -13.49 -2.44 7.12
N SER A 35 -13.99 -1.30 6.67
CA SER A 35 -14.96 -1.26 5.59
C SER A 35 -14.38 -1.71 4.26
N MET A 36 -13.07 -1.70 4.11
CA MET A 36 -12.41 -2.07 2.86
C MET A 36 -12.21 -3.57 2.70
N GLU A 37 -12.43 -4.35 3.75
CA GLU A 37 -12.29 -5.81 3.71
C GLU A 37 -10.93 -6.26 3.18
N LEU A 38 -9.87 -5.66 3.71
CA LEU A 38 -8.51 -6.00 3.30
C LEU A 38 -8.10 -7.38 3.80
N PRO A 39 -7.16 -8.06 3.09
CA PRO A 39 -6.61 -9.31 3.62
C PRO A 39 -6.00 -9.10 5.00
N ASP A 40 -6.13 -10.10 5.86
CA ASP A 40 -5.65 -10.00 7.24
C ASP A 40 -4.18 -9.62 7.34
N GLU A 41 -3.36 -10.21 6.50
CA GLU A 41 -1.94 -9.93 6.51
C GLU A 41 -1.65 -8.46 6.20
N LEU A 42 -2.35 -7.92 5.23
CA LEU A 42 -2.19 -6.51 4.86
C LEU A 42 -2.71 -5.60 5.96
N LEU A 43 -3.86 -5.91 6.52
CA LEU A 43 -4.45 -5.12 7.59
C LEU A 43 -3.53 -5.08 8.80
N THR A 44 -2.96 -6.22 9.18
CA THR A 44 -2.03 -6.31 10.29
C THR A 44 -0.81 -5.42 10.05
N ALA A 45 -0.27 -5.45 8.84
CA ALA A 45 0.90 -4.64 8.48
C ALA A 45 0.57 -3.15 8.54
N ILE A 46 -0.61 -2.77 8.10
CA ILE A 46 -1.05 -1.38 8.14
C ILE A 46 -1.20 -0.90 9.59
N GLU A 47 -1.84 -1.69 10.43
CA GLU A 47 -2.02 -1.33 11.82
C GLU A 47 -0.69 -1.22 12.56
N PHE A 48 0.25 -2.09 12.22
CA PHE A 48 1.58 -2.02 12.79
C PHE A 48 2.27 -0.71 12.40
N ALA A 49 2.16 -0.31 11.13
CA ALA A 49 2.75 0.94 10.66
C ALA A 49 2.21 2.15 11.41
N ARG A 50 0.93 2.12 11.76
CA ARG A 50 0.29 3.22 12.47
C ARG A 50 0.85 3.42 13.87
N LYS A 51 1.41 2.38 14.46
CA LYS A 51 1.98 2.44 15.80
C LYS A 51 3.44 2.89 15.80
N ILE A 52 4.08 2.85 14.66
CA ILE A 52 5.49 3.23 14.56
C ILE A 52 5.60 4.75 14.54
N ARG A 53 6.41 5.31 15.43
CA ARG A 53 6.61 6.76 15.51
C ARG A 53 7.88 7.22 14.80
N GLN A 54 8.88 6.35 14.73
CA GLN A 54 10.14 6.69 14.10
C GLN A 54 10.01 6.67 12.57
N HIS A 55 10.44 7.75 11.93
CA HIS A 55 10.28 7.91 10.48
C HIS A 55 10.93 6.81 9.66
N GLY A 56 12.17 6.44 10.01
CA GLY A 56 12.87 5.40 9.27
C GLY A 56 12.19 4.06 9.34
N ALA A 57 11.75 3.69 10.55
CA ALA A 57 11.05 2.43 10.76
C ALA A 57 9.69 2.43 10.04
N ARG A 58 8.98 3.56 10.11
CA ARG A 58 7.69 3.69 9.44
C ARG A 58 7.84 3.57 7.92
N ARG A 59 8.86 4.20 7.37
CA ARG A 59 9.11 4.13 5.93
C ARG A 59 9.38 2.70 5.48
N ARG A 60 10.15 1.96 6.27
CA ARG A 60 10.41 0.54 5.97
C ARG A 60 9.15 -0.27 6.02
N GLN A 61 8.28 -0.01 6.98
CA GLN A 61 7.01 -0.73 7.09
C GLN A 61 6.11 -0.42 5.89
N ILE A 62 6.10 0.82 5.44
CA ILE A 62 5.31 1.20 4.26
C ILE A 62 5.84 0.49 3.01
N ARG A 63 7.15 0.33 2.89
CA ARG A 63 7.72 -0.46 1.79
C ARG A 63 7.27 -1.90 1.86
N TYR A 64 7.22 -2.46 3.06
CA TYR A 64 6.75 -3.82 3.26
C TYR A 64 5.29 -3.95 2.84
N ILE A 65 4.47 -2.97 3.21
CA ILE A 65 3.06 -2.94 2.80
C ILE A 65 2.96 -2.91 1.27
N GLY A 66 3.77 -2.09 0.63
CA GLY A 66 3.82 -2.04 -0.82
C GLY A 66 4.19 -3.37 -1.44
N ALA A 67 5.15 -4.07 -0.83
CA ALA A 67 5.57 -5.38 -1.30
C ALA A 67 4.46 -6.42 -1.15
N LEU A 68 3.72 -6.37 -0.06
CA LEU A 68 2.55 -7.23 0.12
C LEU A 68 1.52 -7.00 -0.97
N MET A 69 1.32 -5.75 -1.34
CA MET A 69 0.32 -5.39 -2.33
C MET A 69 0.69 -5.83 -3.74
N ARG A 70 1.94 -6.19 -3.99
CA ARG A 70 2.32 -6.74 -5.29
C ARG A 70 1.61 -8.06 -5.59
N HIS A 71 1.24 -8.77 -4.55
CA HIS A 71 0.59 -10.08 -4.68
C HIS A 71 -0.93 -9.95 -4.61
N ILE A 72 -1.44 -8.73 -4.57
CA ILE A 72 -2.85 -8.44 -4.46
C ILE A 72 -3.23 -7.50 -5.61
N ASP A 73 -4.44 -7.67 -6.14
CA ASP A 73 -4.93 -6.72 -7.14
C ASP A 73 -5.21 -5.38 -6.45
N PRO A 74 -4.53 -4.30 -6.81
CA PRO A 74 -4.75 -3.01 -6.14
C PRO A 74 -6.04 -2.31 -6.56
N GLN A 75 -6.67 -2.77 -7.62
CA GLN A 75 -7.86 -2.11 -8.17
C GLN A 75 -9.00 -1.96 -7.16
N PRO A 76 -9.39 -3.01 -6.45
CA PRO A 76 -10.45 -2.87 -5.44
C PRO A 76 -10.08 -1.88 -4.34
N ILE A 77 -8.80 -1.84 -3.96
CA ILE A 77 -8.33 -0.92 -2.93
C ILE A 77 -8.42 0.52 -3.42
N GLU A 78 -7.98 0.78 -4.64
CA GLU A 78 -8.07 2.11 -5.24
C GLU A 78 -9.52 2.56 -5.36
N THR A 79 -10.39 1.67 -5.77
CA THR A 79 -11.81 1.97 -5.89
C THR A 79 -12.40 2.33 -4.54
N ALA A 80 -12.06 1.57 -3.50
CA ALA A 80 -12.54 1.83 -2.16
C ALA A 80 -12.05 3.18 -1.63
N LEU A 81 -10.78 3.52 -1.90
CA LEU A 81 -10.23 4.80 -1.49
C LEU A 81 -10.94 5.96 -2.19
N ASP A 82 -11.23 5.80 -3.46
CA ASP A 82 -11.96 6.83 -4.21
C ASP A 82 -13.34 7.08 -3.62
N ARG A 83 -14.01 6.01 -3.19
CA ARG A 83 -15.32 6.13 -2.55
C ARG A 83 -15.22 6.90 -1.22
N LEU A 84 -14.17 6.67 -0.47
CA LEU A 84 -13.97 7.36 0.80
C LEU A 84 -13.71 8.85 0.60
N ARG A 85 -13.14 9.21 -0.53
CA ARG A 85 -12.87 10.62 -0.84
C ARG A 85 -14.10 11.35 -1.37
N SER A 86 -15.05 10.62 -1.86
CA SER A 86 -16.30 11.22 -2.35
C SER A 86 -17.22 11.67 -1.20
#